data_c269fb8ec4764ef637de2bafffb9c26f
#
_entry.id   c269fb8ec4764ef637de2bafffb9c26f
#
_cell.length_a   1.000
_cell.length_b   1.000
_cell.length_c   1.000
_cell.angle_alpha   90.00
_cell.angle_beta   90.00
_cell.angle_gamma   90.00
#
_symmetry.space_group_name_H-M   'P 1'
#
loop_
_entity.id
_entity.type
_entity.pdbx_description
1 polymer ?
#
loop_
_entity_poly.entity_id
_entity_poly.type
_entity_poly.pdbx_seq_one_letter_code
_entity_poly.pdbx_strand_id
1 'polypeptide(L)'
;MSPSETLSRLLRERQAELRLPSVSAAVTAAGKVVWEEAVGIADAETGVAPTPNTQYRVGSITKTFTAAAVMALRDEGKLGLDDLLSAHVREAEGSPLTLGRMLAHNSGIQREVPGDVWVKLEFPQTPDELVARLAEAEQVLEPGTHWHYSNLAFAALGEVVSRVSGGAAQEFVEERFLRPLGLARTSWLREEPAARGYYVDPFSDVLHAEAEVEHSGAAAPAGELWSTPADLCRWADFLAGREAMHAVQVMVDAEHWTLAWGLGLMLHRRSERVLFGHDGAMPGFIASFAYDRTERRGAAVVANASTPALGVTAIALDLVEAALEVYPAEPELWRPAAQPPAELEGVLGRWWSEGMEFTFRWRGRLEAVPEGPARITEPAVFEQEAPDRYRTVAGRERGELLFLHRDNAGAVAELRWATYRFTRKPEVVSAS
;
A
#
# COMPACT_ATOMS: atom_id res chain seq x y z
N MET A 1 -0.20 -0.32 -32.48
CA MET A 1 -1.09 0.51 -31.67
C MET A 1 -0.25 1.44 -30.82
N SER A 2 -0.71 2.67 -30.62
CA SER A 2 -0.08 3.56 -29.64
C SER A 2 -0.36 3.06 -28.21
N PRO A 3 0.45 3.48 -27.22
CA PRO A 3 0.19 3.18 -25.81
C PRO A 3 -1.24 3.44 -25.38
N SER A 4 -1.79 4.62 -25.74
CA SER A 4 -3.18 4.99 -25.44
C SER A 4 -4.19 4.04 -26.08
N GLU A 5 -4.01 3.68 -27.35
CA GLU A 5 -4.93 2.76 -28.06
C GLU A 5 -4.96 1.38 -27.39
N THR A 6 -3.80 0.89 -26.89
CA THR A 6 -3.71 -0.39 -26.20
C THR A 6 -4.55 -0.35 -24.90
N LEU A 7 -4.35 0.68 -24.07
CA LEU A 7 -5.08 0.82 -22.80
C LEU A 7 -6.58 1.06 -23.03
N SER A 8 -6.93 1.91 -24.00
CA SER A 8 -8.32 2.19 -24.35
C SER A 8 -9.08 0.95 -24.84
N ARG A 9 -8.41 0.11 -25.63
CA ARG A 9 -9.00 -1.13 -26.10
C ARG A 9 -9.24 -2.09 -24.94
N LEU A 10 -8.27 -2.28 -24.06
CA LEU A 10 -8.40 -3.13 -22.88
C LEU A 10 -9.57 -2.68 -22.02
N LEU A 11 -9.68 -1.38 -21.71
CA LEU A 11 -10.78 -0.85 -20.88
C LEU A 11 -12.15 -1.12 -21.51
N ARG A 12 -12.30 -0.89 -22.82
CA ARG A 12 -13.57 -1.09 -23.53
C ARG A 12 -13.95 -2.58 -23.64
N GLU A 13 -12.98 -3.45 -23.90
CA GLU A 13 -13.20 -4.90 -23.92
C GLU A 13 -13.69 -5.38 -22.55
N ARG A 14 -13.07 -4.94 -21.45
CA ARG A 14 -13.46 -5.27 -20.09
C ARG A 14 -14.81 -4.68 -19.69
N GLN A 15 -15.12 -3.44 -20.10
CA GLN A 15 -16.44 -2.84 -19.88
C GLN A 15 -17.55 -3.68 -20.47
N ALA A 16 -17.37 -4.12 -21.74
CA ALA A 16 -18.35 -4.95 -22.43
C ALA A 16 -18.47 -6.36 -21.83
N GLU A 17 -17.34 -7.02 -21.55
CA GLU A 17 -17.27 -8.37 -20.97
C GLU A 17 -17.95 -8.43 -19.60
N LEU A 18 -17.69 -7.45 -18.75
CA LEU A 18 -18.20 -7.37 -17.39
C LEU A 18 -19.54 -6.65 -17.28
N ARG A 19 -20.09 -6.17 -18.40
CA ARG A 19 -21.39 -5.49 -18.48
C ARG A 19 -21.47 -4.28 -17.51
N LEU A 20 -20.37 -3.49 -17.43
CA LEU A 20 -20.32 -2.33 -16.54
C LEU A 20 -21.12 -1.18 -17.15
N PRO A 21 -22.09 -0.55 -16.45
CA PRO A 21 -22.84 0.61 -17.00
C PRO A 21 -21.89 1.73 -17.39
N SER A 22 -20.95 2.09 -16.50
CA SER A 22 -19.78 2.88 -16.85
C SER A 22 -18.54 2.37 -16.12
N VAL A 23 -17.39 2.64 -16.74
CA VAL A 23 -16.08 2.44 -16.13
C VAL A 23 -15.19 3.63 -16.47
N SER A 24 -14.47 4.13 -15.48
CA SER A 24 -13.43 5.15 -15.65
C SER A 24 -12.12 4.60 -15.12
N ALA A 25 -11.01 4.87 -15.82
CA ALA A 25 -9.69 4.41 -15.45
C ALA A 25 -8.63 5.46 -15.74
N ALA A 26 -7.54 5.39 -15.00
CA ALA A 26 -6.32 6.15 -15.25
C ALA A 26 -5.09 5.27 -15.02
N VAL A 27 -4.02 5.60 -15.74
CA VAL A 27 -2.71 4.97 -15.61
C VAL A 27 -1.67 6.04 -15.27
N THR A 28 -0.80 5.73 -14.33
CA THR A 28 0.32 6.59 -13.95
C THR A 28 1.66 5.92 -14.28
N ALA A 29 2.61 6.75 -14.69
CA ALA A 29 3.99 6.37 -14.91
C ALA A 29 4.91 7.43 -14.31
N ALA A 30 5.86 7.01 -13.46
CA ALA A 30 6.82 7.88 -12.78
C ALA A 30 6.14 9.08 -12.07
N GLY A 31 4.99 8.86 -11.41
CA GLY A 31 4.24 9.88 -10.66
C GLY A 31 3.39 10.81 -11.52
N LYS A 32 3.23 10.55 -12.82
CA LYS A 32 2.39 11.36 -13.71
C LYS A 32 1.29 10.50 -14.31
N VAL A 33 0.06 11.02 -14.32
CA VAL A 33 -1.02 10.41 -15.10
C VAL A 33 -0.67 10.54 -16.58
N VAL A 34 -0.52 9.40 -17.27
CA VAL A 34 -0.10 9.32 -18.67
C VAL A 34 -1.23 8.92 -19.60
N TRP A 35 -2.31 8.40 -19.04
CA TRP A 35 -3.53 8.05 -19.74
C TRP A 35 -4.71 8.05 -18.78
N GLU A 36 -5.86 8.49 -19.25
CA GLU A 36 -7.15 8.41 -18.58
C GLU A 36 -8.28 8.27 -19.61
N GLU A 37 -9.29 7.48 -19.30
CA GLU A 37 -10.47 7.30 -20.13
C GLU A 37 -11.69 6.94 -19.27
N ALA A 38 -12.87 7.39 -19.72
CA ALA A 38 -14.15 7.05 -19.14
C ALA A 38 -15.11 6.64 -20.26
N VAL A 39 -15.80 5.52 -20.09
CA VAL A 39 -16.74 4.97 -21.10
C VAL A 39 -18.03 4.49 -20.46
N GLY A 40 -19.10 4.45 -21.25
CA GLY A 40 -20.41 3.97 -20.83
C GLY A 40 -21.36 5.10 -20.40
N ILE A 41 -22.21 4.85 -19.41
CA ILE A 41 -23.30 5.74 -18.95
C ILE A 41 -23.14 5.97 -17.45
N ALA A 42 -22.86 7.21 -17.04
CA ALA A 42 -22.71 7.58 -15.63
C ALA A 42 -24.06 7.65 -14.91
N ASP A 43 -25.11 8.07 -15.61
CA ASP A 43 -26.48 8.10 -15.13
C ASP A 43 -27.43 7.63 -16.25
N ALA A 44 -28.07 6.48 -16.03
CA ALA A 44 -28.96 5.86 -16.99
C ALA A 44 -30.31 6.56 -17.11
N GLU A 45 -30.72 7.35 -16.12
CA GLU A 45 -31.98 8.11 -16.19
C GLU A 45 -31.85 9.33 -17.12
N THR A 46 -30.70 9.98 -17.07
CA THR A 46 -30.42 11.19 -17.87
C THR A 46 -29.65 10.90 -19.15
N GLY A 47 -29.06 9.70 -19.27
CA GLY A 47 -28.22 9.31 -20.40
C GLY A 47 -26.85 9.99 -20.41
N VAL A 48 -26.42 10.59 -19.28
CA VAL A 48 -25.13 11.30 -19.19
C VAL A 48 -23.97 10.31 -19.24
N ALA A 49 -23.03 10.55 -20.14
CA ALA A 49 -21.79 9.81 -20.24
C ALA A 49 -20.79 10.26 -19.14
N PRO A 50 -19.94 9.36 -18.61
CA PRO A 50 -18.89 9.76 -17.69
C PRO A 50 -17.79 10.55 -18.41
N THR A 51 -17.07 11.34 -17.62
CA THR A 51 -15.80 11.97 -17.99
C THR A 51 -14.72 11.54 -17.02
N PRO A 52 -13.42 11.76 -17.31
CA PRO A 52 -12.35 11.51 -16.34
C PRO A 52 -12.52 12.26 -15.00
N ASN A 53 -13.29 13.38 -15.01
CA ASN A 53 -13.60 14.15 -13.80
C ASN A 53 -14.87 13.68 -13.07
N THR A 54 -15.58 12.69 -13.58
CA THR A 54 -16.77 12.12 -12.91
C THR A 54 -16.33 11.37 -11.66
N GLN A 55 -16.89 11.76 -10.51
CA GLN A 55 -16.64 11.05 -9.25
C GLN A 55 -17.43 9.75 -9.18
N TYR A 56 -16.80 8.76 -8.55
CA TYR A 56 -17.41 7.50 -8.15
C TYR A 56 -17.16 7.26 -6.66
N ARG A 57 -18.04 6.56 -6.02
CA ARG A 57 -17.80 6.12 -4.65
C ARG A 57 -16.73 5.05 -4.64
N VAL A 58 -15.67 5.26 -3.84
CA VAL A 58 -14.49 4.38 -3.86
C VAL A 58 -14.45 3.39 -2.71
N GLY A 59 -15.48 3.42 -1.85
CA GLY A 59 -15.67 2.45 -0.79
C GLY A 59 -14.41 2.26 0.07
N SER A 60 -14.04 1.03 0.27
CA SER A 60 -12.94 0.65 1.18
C SER A 60 -11.56 1.16 0.78
N ILE A 61 -11.36 1.74 -0.40
CA ILE A 61 -10.12 2.49 -0.70
C ILE A 61 -9.92 3.62 0.33
N THR A 62 -11.00 4.15 0.92
CA THR A 62 -10.97 5.09 2.05
C THR A 62 -10.06 4.62 3.19
N LYS A 63 -10.00 3.31 3.45
CA LYS A 63 -9.15 2.73 4.50
C LYS A 63 -7.67 3.06 4.33
N THR A 64 -7.21 3.21 3.11
CA THR A 64 -5.82 3.57 2.85
C THR A 64 -5.50 4.98 3.33
N PHE A 65 -6.47 5.91 3.27
CA PHE A 65 -6.35 7.26 3.82
C PHE A 65 -6.36 7.25 5.35
N THR A 66 -7.25 6.47 5.96
CA THR A 66 -7.28 6.27 7.41
C THR A 66 -5.98 5.63 7.90
N ALA A 67 -5.48 4.60 7.20
CA ALA A 67 -4.20 3.98 7.53
C ALA A 67 -3.04 4.98 7.43
N ALA A 68 -2.99 5.79 6.37
CA ALA A 68 -1.98 6.83 6.23
C ALA A 68 -2.07 7.90 7.32
N ALA A 69 -3.28 8.22 7.81
CA ALA A 69 -3.49 9.14 8.94
C ALA A 69 -2.92 8.57 10.24
N VAL A 70 -3.21 7.31 10.55
CA VAL A 70 -2.61 6.62 11.71
C VAL A 70 -1.08 6.60 11.59
N MET A 71 -0.55 6.28 10.41
CA MET A 71 0.89 6.24 10.18
C MET A 71 1.54 7.62 10.31
N ALA A 72 0.87 8.69 9.89
CA ALA A 72 1.36 10.06 10.08
C ALA A 72 1.44 10.43 11.57
N LEU A 73 0.41 10.10 12.36
CA LEU A 73 0.41 10.34 13.80
C LEU A 73 1.47 9.49 14.54
N ARG A 74 1.74 8.27 14.07
CA ARG A 74 2.86 7.46 14.55
C ARG A 74 4.20 8.13 14.27
N ASP A 75 4.41 8.62 13.05
CA ASP A 75 5.66 9.28 12.65
C ASP A 75 5.89 10.59 13.42
N GLU A 76 4.81 11.24 13.88
CA GLU A 76 4.83 12.38 14.79
C GLU A 76 5.06 11.97 16.27
N GLY A 77 5.15 10.66 16.58
CA GLY A 77 5.35 10.16 17.94
C GLY A 77 4.12 10.31 18.86
N LYS A 78 2.93 10.50 18.29
CA LYS A 78 1.67 10.68 19.04
C LYS A 78 0.97 9.38 19.40
N LEU A 79 1.29 8.29 18.72
CA LEU A 79 0.82 6.94 18.96
C LEU A 79 1.83 5.90 18.51
N GLY A 80 1.70 4.66 19.01
CA GLY A 80 2.46 3.49 18.58
C GLY A 80 1.56 2.44 17.92
N LEU A 81 2.11 1.61 17.02
CA LEU A 81 1.33 0.52 16.41
C LEU A 81 1.01 -0.60 17.40
N ASP A 82 1.80 -0.74 18.45
CA ASP A 82 1.58 -1.70 19.54
C ASP A 82 0.65 -1.16 20.63
N ASP A 83 0.23 0.11 20.54
CA ASP A 83 -0.72 0.67 21.47
C ASP A 83 -2.04 -0.10 21.39
N LEU A 84 -2.62 -0.41 22.53
CA LEU A 84 -3.98 -0.92 22.60
C LEU A 84 -4.97 0.17 22.20
N LEU A 85 -6.06 -0.23 21.55
CA LEU A 85 -7.15 0.69 21.20
C LEU A 85 -7.62 1.50 22.43
N SER A 86 -7.68 0.87 23.61
CA SER A 86 -8.08 1.50 24.86
C SER A 86 -7.15 2.63 25.35
N ALA A 87 -5.91 2.70 24.85
CA ALA A 87 -5.03 3.83 25.15
C ALA A 87 -5.54 5.15 24.55
N HIS A 88 -6.31 5.07 23.47
CA HIS A 88 -6.83 6.20 22.72
C HIS A 88 -8.36 6.31 22.78
N VAL A 89 -9.06 5.17 22.91
CA VAL A 89 -10.52 5.05 23.06
C VAL A 89 -10.80 4.33 24.38
N ARG A 90 -10.93 5.09 25.46
CA ARG A 90 -11.02 4.55 26.83
C ARG A 90 -12.17 3.56 27.02
N GLU A 91 -13.24 3.76 26.31
CA GLU A 91 -14.44 2.94 26.34
C GLU A 91 -14.21 1.52 25.79
N ALA A 92 -13.08 1.30 25.08
CA ALA A 92 -12.63 -0.01 24.63
C ALA A 92 -11.75 -0.73 25.69
N GLU A 93 -11.88 -0.38 27.00
CA GLU A 93 -11.14 -1.01 28.08
C GLU A 93 -11.36 -2.53 28.10
N GLY A 94 -10.26 -3.28 28.24
CA GLY A 94 -10.26 -4.75 28.18
C GLY A 94 -10.17 -5.33 26.78
N SER A 95 -10.23 -4.53 25.73
CA SER A 95 -10.05 -4.99 24.35
C SER A 95 -8.57 -5.35 24.07
N PRO A 96 -8.28 -6.50 23.45
CA PRO A 96 -6.91 -6.89 23.09
C PRO A 96 -6.43 -6.28 21.76
N LEU A 97 -7.18 -5.35 21.18
CA LEU A 97 -6.93 -4.79 19.86
C LEU A 97 -5.74 -3.83 19.90
N THR A 98 -4.70 -4.08 19.13
CA THR A 98 -3.63 -3.12 18.85
C THR A 98 -3.87 -2.41 17.54
N LEU A 99 -3.41 -1.15 17.41
CA LEU A 99 -3.59 -0.35 16.20
C LEU A 99 -2.96 -1.03 14.97
N GLY A 100 -1.79 -1.64 15.12
CA GLY A 100 -1.11 -2.35 14.03
C GLY A 100 -1.91 -3.56 13.54
N ARG A 101 -2.50 -4.35 14.44
CA ARG A 101 -3.34 -5.50 14.06
C ARG A 101 -4.64 -5.07 13.41
N MET A 102 -5.21 -3.95 13.84
CA MET A 102 -6.40 -3.37 13.21
C MET A 102 -6.11 -2.93 11.77
N LEU A 103 -5.00 -2.22 11.54
CA LEU A 103 -4.53 -1.82 10.20
C LEU A 103 -4.28 -3.01 9.29
N ALA A 104 -3.80 -4.12 9.84
CA ALA A 104 -3.47 -5.33 9.09
C ALA A 104 -4.64 -6.30 8.91
N HIS A 105 -5.83 -5.99 9.41
CA HIS A 105 -6.96 -6.92 9.42
C HIS A 105 -6.66 -8.30 10.05
N ASN A 106 -5.83 -8.31 11.09
CA ASN A 106 -5.56 -9.51 11.87
C ASN A 106 -5.82 -9.31 13.37
N SER A 107 -6.66 -8.35 13.69
CA SER A 107 -7.12 -8.10 15.04
C SER A 107 -8.16 -9.13 15.54
N GLY A 108 -8.81 -9.84 14.62
CA GLY A 108 -9.83 -10.85 14.93
C GLY A 108 -11.16 -10.28 15.42
N ILE A 109 -11.35 -8.96 15.45
CA ILE A 109 -12.66 -8.37 15.76
C ILE A 109 -13.65 -8.59 14.62
N GLN A 110 -14.94 -8.71 14.92
CA GLN A 110 -15.99 -8.90 13.91
C GLN A 110 -15.90 -7.91 12.76
N ARG A 111 -16.43 -8.33 11.60
CA ARG A 111 -16.29 -7.60 10.34
C ARG A 111 -16.99 -6.25 10.33
N GLU A 112 -18.27 -6.24 10.74
CA GLU A 112 -19.13 -5.06 10.63
C GLU A 112 -19.45 -4.50 12.00
N VAL A 113 -19.89 -3.26 12.03
CA VAL A 113 -20.50 -2.66 13.24
C VAL A 113 -21.72 -3.50 13.64
N PRO A 114 -21.90 -3.85 14.93
CA PRO A 114 -23.09 -4.58 15.38
C PRO A 114 -24.40 -3.93 14.95
N GLY A 115 -25.39 -4.75 14.58
CA GLY A 115 -26.70 -4.33 14.10
C GLY A 115 -26.96 -4.56 12.61
N ASP A 116 -28.08 -4.06 12.10
CA ASP A 116 -28.55 -4.29 10.72
C ASP A 116 -27.97 -3.27 9.72
N VAL A 117 -26.69 -2.93 9.87
CA VAL A 117 -26.04 -1.80 9.15
C VAL A 117 -26.27 -1.87 7.66
N TRP A 118 -26.00 -3.02 7.03
CA TRP A 118 -26.14 -3.18 5.57
C TRP A 118 -27.58 -3.52 5.13
N VAL A 119 -28.40 -4.07 6.02
CA VAL A 119 -29.80 -4.38 5.70
C VAL A 119 -30.66 -3.12 5.70
N LYS A 120 -30.39 -2.21 6.62
CA LYS A 120 -31.16 -0.97 6.80
C LYS A 120 -30.41 0.28 6.35
N LEU A 121 -29.12 0.15 6.05
CA LEU A 121 -28.18 1.25 5.79
C LEU A 121 -28.09 2.24 6.97
N GLU A 122 -28.23 1.71 8.20
CA GLU A 122 -28.20 2.46 9.46
C GLU A 122 -26.81 2.40 10.10
N PHE A 123 -25.94 3.32 9.73
CA PHE A 123 -24.61 3.45 10.29
C PHE A 123 -24.62 4.26 11.61
N PRO A 124 -23.65 4.05 12.53
CA PRO A 124 -23.50 4.90 13.71
C PRO A 124 -23.19 6.34 13.27
N GLN A 125 -24.05 7.28 13.63
CA GLN A 125 -23.94 8.66 13.18
C GLN A 125 -22.94 9.48 14.00
N THR A 126 -22.74 9.11 15.25
CA THR A 126 -21.86 9.82 16.19
C THR A 126 -20.74 8.92 16.72
N PRO A 127 -19.62 9.52 17.19
CA PRO A 127 -18.57 8.77 17.88
C PRO A 127 -19.09 7.95 19.07
N ASP A 128 -20.02 8.50 19.86
CA ASP A 128 -20.57 7.81 21.01
C ASP A 128 -21.38 6.57 20.61
N GLU A 129 -22.15 6.64 19.52
CA GLU A 129 -22.84 5.48 18.95
C GLU A 129 -21.86 4.42 18.45
N LEU A 130 -20.78 4.82 17.77
CA LEU A 130 -19.74 3.90 17.31
C LEU A 130 -19.09 3.18 18.48
N VAL A 131 -18.74 3.93 19.51
CA VAL A 131 -18.07 3.40 20.71
C VAL A 131 -19.00 2.46 21.49
N ALA A 132 -20.29 2.80 21.61
CA ALA A 132 -21.28 1.92 22.23
C ALA A 132 -21.38 0.58 21.47
N ARG A 133 -21.47 0.63 20.14
CA ARG A 133 -21.51 -0.59 19.29
C ARG A 133 -20.18 -1.35 19.30
N LEU A 134 -19.05 -0.67 19.44
CA LEU A 134 -17.74 -1.32 19.58
C LEU A 134 -17.66 -2.16 20.87
N ALA A 135 -18.27 -1.70 21.95
CA ALA A 135 -18.34 -2.45 23.21
C ALA A 135 -19.22 -3.73 23.12
N GLU A 136 -20.15 -3.77 22.15
CA GLU A 136 -20.99 -4.94 21.86
C GLU A 136 -20.34 -5.91 20.84
N ALA A 137 -19.20 -5.51 20.25
CA ALA A 137 -18.56 -6.26 19.18
C ALA A 137 -17.91 -7.55 19.67
N GLU A 138 -18.08 -8.61 18.89
CA GLU A 138 -17.51 -9.92 19.17
C GLU A 138 -16.04 -10.03 18.72
N GLN A 139 -15.20 -10.61 19.58
CA GLN A 139 -13.88 -11.09 19.21
C GLN A 139 -14.03 -12.47 18.56
N VAL A 140 -14.16 -12.52 17.22
CA VAL A 140 -14.48 -13.75 16.48
C VAL A 140 -13.28 -14.67 16.22
N LEU A 141 -12.08 -14.10 16.26
CA LEU A 141 -10.82 -14.85 16.11
C LEU A 141 -9.78 -14.34 17.10
N GLU A 142 -8.85 -15.20 17.49
CA GLU A 142 -7.70 -14.83 18.31
C GLU A 142 -6.82 -13.80 17.56
N PRO A 143 -6.49 -12.67 18.18
CA PRO A 143 -5.68 -11.63 17.54
C PRO A 143 -4.32 -12.14 17.06
N GLY A 144 -3.94 -11.78 15.84
CA GLY A 144 -2.66 -12.13 15.24
C GLY A 144 -2.61 -13.53 14.59
N THR A 145 -3.69 -14.33 14.63
CA THR A 145 -3.67 -15.69 14.10
C THR A 145 -4.08 -15.80 12.64
N HIS A 146 -5.07 -15.01 12.21
CA HIS A 146 -5.63 -15.08 10.86
C HIS A 146 -5.94 -13.68 10.33
N TRP A 147 -5.92 -13.57 9.02
CA TRP A 147 -6.50 -12.41 8.36
C TRP A 147 -8.03 -12.45 8.49
N HIS A 148 -8.61 -11.36 8.95
CA HIS A 148 -10.05 -11.19 9.10
C HIS A 148 -10.42 -9.73 8.84
N TYR A 149 -10.94 -9.47 7.65
CA TYR A 149 -11.30 -8.11 7.23
C TYR A 149 -12.34 -7.49 8.16
N SER A 150 -12.08 -6.29 8.65
CA SER A 150 -12.98 -5.59 9.54
C SER A 150 -13.20 -4.13 9.17
N ASN A 151 -14.42 -3.76 8.83
CA ASN A 151 -14.88 -2.38 8.67
C ASN A 151 -14.94 -1.68 10.04
N LEU A 152 -15.38 -2.40 11.07
CA LEU A 152 -15.44 -1.90 12.44
C LEU A 152 -14.06 -1.46 12.95
N ALA A 153 -13.01 -2.25 12.66
CA ALA A 153 -11.65 -1.88 13.04
C ALA A 153 -11.23 -0.53 12.43
N PHE A 154 -11.58 -0.27 11.17
CA PHE A 154 -11.25 0.99 10.50
C PHE A 154 -12.13 2.17 10.92
N ALA A 155 -13.38 1.93 11.27
CA ALA A 155 -14.20 2.94 11.93
C ALA A 155 -13.59 3.37 13.29
N ALA A 156 -13.15 2.39 14.10
CA ALA A 156 -12.48 2.67 15.38
C ALA A 156 -11.10 3.34 15.18
N LEU A 157 -10.33 2.99 14.14
CA LEU A 157 -9.10 3.70 13.79
C LEU A 157 -9.36 5.16 13.40
N GLY A 158 -10.48 5.44 12.72
CA GLY A 158 -10.92 6.81 12.46
C GLY A 158 -11.17 7.59 13.75
N GLU A 159 -11.80 6.96 14.75
CA GLU A 159 -12.00 7.58 16.06
C GLU A 159 -10.67 7.82 16.80
N VAL A 160 -9.69 6.90 16.69
CA VAL A 160 -8.32 7.11 17.19
C VAL A 160 -7.70 8.35 16.52
N VAL A 161 -7.79 8.47 15.20
CA VAL A 161 -7.28 9.64 14.47
C VAL A 161 -7.93 10.91 14.99
N SER A 162 -9.25 10.92 15.18
CA SER A 162 -9.98 12.10 15.69
C SER A 162 -9.51 12.52 17.07
N ARG A 163 -9.41 11.58 18.01
CA ARG A 163 -8.99 11.87 19.39
C ARG A 163 -7.53 12.32 19.49
N VAL A 164 -6.64 11.68 18.75
CA VAL A 164 -5.22 11.98 18.81
C VAL A 164 -4.86 13.27 18.07
N SER A 165 -5.56 13.59 16.97
CA SER A 165 -5.36 14.84 16.23
C SER A 165 -6.06 16.04 16.88
N GLY A 166 -7.12 15.80 17.67
CA GLY A 166 -7.93 16.84 18.31
C GLY A 166 -9.02 17.44 17.42
N GLY A 167 -9.33 16.82 16.26
CA GLY A 167 -10.37 17.21 15.31
C GLY A 167 -10.95 16.01 14.59
N ALA A 168 -11.90 16.19 13.67
CA ALA A 168 -12.47 15.09 12.92
C ALA A 168 -11.41 14.38 12.05
N ALA A 169 -11.46 13.04 11.98
CA ALA A 169 -10.55 12.27 11.12
C ALA A 169 -10.63 12.70 9.64
N GLN A 170 -11.83 13.09 9.20
CA GLN A 170 -12.09 13.62 7.87
C GLN A 170 -11.30 14.91 7.61
N GLU A 171 -11.35 15.87 8.53
CA GLU A 171 -10.59 17.12 8.45
C GLU A 171 -9.07 16.86 8.44
N PHE A 172 -8.61 15.93 9.29
CA PHE A 172 -7.20 15.53 9.30
C PHE A 172 -6.75 14.98 7.94
N VAL A 173 -7.54 14.09 7.33
CA VAL A 173 -7.26 13.53 6.01
C VAL A 173 -7.25 14.63 4.92
N GLU A 174 -8.22 15.55 4.95
CA GLU A 174 -8.29 16.65 4.00
C GLU A 174 -7.07 17.56 4.09
N GLU A 175 -6.72 17.99 5.29
CA GLU A 175 -5.61 18.93 5.51
C GLU A 175 -4.24 18.30 5.28
N ARG A 176 -4.10 17.02 5.66
CA ARG A 176 -2.83 16.33 5.59
C ARG A 176 -2.53 15.73 4.24
N PHE A 177 -3.57 15.33 3.47
CA PHE A 177 -3.40 14.58 2.23
C PHE A 177 -4.15 15.20 1.05
N LEU A 178 -5.47 15.41 1.13
CA LEU A 178 -6.23 15.79 -0.05
C LEU A 178 -5.76 17.13 -0.63
N ARG A 179 -5.67 18.16 0.20
CA ARG A 179 -5.22 19.49 -0.23
C ARG A 179 -3.76 19.52 -0.66
N PRO A 180 -2.78 19.01 0.12
CA PRO A 180 -1.37 19.07 -0.27
C PRO A 180 -1.01 18.27 -1.51
N LEU A 181 -1.71 17.15 -1.76
CA LEU A 181 -1.48 16.30 -2.93
C LEU A 181 -2.30 16.73 -4.16
N GLY A 182 -3.14 17.77 -4.01
CA GLY A 182 -4.00 18.25 -5.08
C GLY A 182 -5.03 17.23 -5.55
N LEU A 183 -5.58 16.42 -4.62
CA LEU A 183 -6.65 15.46 -4.89
C LEU A 183 -7.98 16.19 -4.95
N ALA A 184 -8.11 17.07 -5.93
CA ALA A 184 -9.20 18.05 -6.01
C ALA A 184 -10.58 17.43 -6.30
N ARG A 185 -10.60 16.17 -6.78
CA ARG A 185 -11.80 15.40 -7.05
C ARG A 185 -11.97 14.23 -6.08
N THR A 186 -11.35 14.32 -4.89
CA THR A 186 -11.53 13.38 -3.78
C THR A 186 -12.17 14.11 -2.62
N SER A 187 -13.35 13.66 -2.19
CA SER A 187 -14.16 14.31 -1.15
C SER A 187 -14.95 13.29 -0.33
N TRP A 188 -15.36 13.68 0.88
CA TRP A 188 -16.24 12.87 1.74
C TRP A 188 -17.68 12.88 1.25
N LEU A 189 -18.09 13.96 0.62
CA LEU A 189 -19.42 14.15 0.04
C LEU A 189 -19.33 14.05 -1.48
N ARG A 190 -20.44 13.61 -2.08
CA ARG A 190 -20.61 13.62 -3.54
C ARG A 190 -20.50 15.04 -4.10
N GLU A 191 -19.70 15.23 -5.14
CA GLU A 191 -19.57 16.48 -5.88
C GLU A 191 -19.74 16.23 -7.37
N GLU A 192 -20.59 17.02 -8.01
CA GLU A 192 -20.84 16.90 -9.45
C GLU A 192 -19.61 17.33 -10.30
N PRO A 193 -19.35 16.66 -11.44
CA PRO A 193 -20.09 15.54 -11.98
C PRO A 193 -19.78 14.24 -11.23
N ALA A 194 -20.81 13.46 -10.90
CA ALA A 194 -20.71 12.19 -10.19
C ALA A 194 -21.61 11.12 -10.82
N ALA A 195 -21.17 9.88 -10.80
CA ALA A 195 -21.94 8.75 -11.30
C ALA A 195 -23.06 8.35 -10.33
N ARG A 196 -24.12 7.77 -10.86
CA ARG A 196 -25.15 7.07 -10.11
C ARG A 196 -24.84 5.58 -10.04
N GLY A 197 -25.10 4.93 -8.90
CA GLY A 197 -24.81 3.53 -8.66
C GLY A 197 -25.92 2.60 -9.11
N TYR A 198 -25.56 1.43 -9.65
CA TYR A 198 -26.48 0.45 -10.19
C TYR A 198 -26.16 -0.98 -9.76
N TYR A 199 -27.20 -1.79 -9.66
CA TYR A 199 -27.13 -3.24 -9.72
C TYR A 199 -27.47 -3.68 -11.15
N VAL A 200 -26.63 -4.48 -11.75
CA VAL A 200 -26.85 -5.07 -13.07
C VAL A 200 -27.49 -6.45 -12.89
N ASP A 201 -28.70 -6.63 -13.40
CA ASP A 201 -29.38 -7.92 -13.30
C ASP A 201 -28.56 -9.03 -13.99
N PRO A 202 -28.21 -10.12 -13.30
CA PRO A 202 -27.38 -11.18 -13.86
C PRO A 202 -28.06 -11.97 -14.97
N PHE A 203 -29.40 -11.91 -15.07
CA PHE A 203 -30.21 -12.69 -16.03
C PHE A 203 -30.73 -11.86 -17.20
N SER A 204 -30.53 -10.53 -17.12
CA SER A 204 -30.95 -9.59 -18.17
C SER A 204 -29.98 -8.40 -18.21
N ASP A 205 -30.12 -7.50 -19.21
CA ASP A 205 -29.34 -6.28 -19.28
C ASP A 205 -30.05 -5.08 -18.61
N VAL A 206 -30.91 -5.36 -17.63
CA VAL A 206 -31.65 -4.34 -16.90
C VAL A 206 -30.81 -3.77 -15.77
N LEU A 207 -30.81 -2.45 -15.66
CA LEU A 207 -30.18 -1.72 -14.58
C LEU A 207 -31.21 -1.38 -13.49
N HIS A 208 -30.87 -1.66 -12.26
CA HIS A 208 -31.62 -1.22 -11.09
C HIS A 208 -30.79 -0.20 -10.32
N ALA A 209 -31.32 0.98 -10.10
CA ALA A 209 -30.64 1.98 -9.28
C ALA A 209 -30.49 1.47 -7.84
N GLU A 210 -29.29 1.50 -7.31
CA GLU A 210 -29.02 1.16 -5.91
C GLU A 210 -29.41 2.32 -4.99
N ALA A 211 -29.75 1.97 -3.74
CA ALA A 211 -29.98 2.96 -2.70
C ALA A 211 -28.69 3.71 -2.39
N GLU A 212 -28.73 5.01 -2.40
CA GLU A 212 -27.57 5.84 -2.07
C GLU A 212 -27.40 5.90 -0.56
N VAL A 213 -26.22 5.57 -0.07
CA VAL A 213 -25.81 5.81 1.31
C VAL A 213 -25.28 7.24 1.37
N GLU A 214 -26.08 8.19 1.86
CA GLU A 214 -25.66 9.60 1.91
C GLU A 214 -24.46 9.78 2.85
N HIS A 215 -24.57 9.21 4.07
CA HIS A 215 -23.52 9.29 5.08
C HIS A 215 -23.36 7.99 5.85
N SER A 216 -22.11 7.60 6.10
CA SER A 216 -21.77 6.51 7.00
C SER A 216 -21.45 7.00 8.42
N GLY A 217 -21.64 8.28 8.71
CA GLY A 217 -21.43 8.87 10.04
C GLY A 217 -20.04 8.60 10.60
N ALA A 218 -19.97 8.07 11.82
CA ALA A 218 -18.72 7.69 12.48
C ALA A 218 -18.01 6.49 11.81
N ALA A 219 -18.67 5.76 10.92
CA ALA A 219 -18.06 4.70 10.11
C ALA A 219 -17.44 5.21 8.80
N ALA A 220 -17.53 6.50 8.48
CA ALA A 220 -16.99 7.11 7.27
C ALA A 220 -15.51 6.76 7.00
N PRO A 221 -14.60 6.71 8.00
CA PRO A 221 -13.21 6.33 7.81
C PRO A 221 -13.01 4.93 7.23
N ALA A 222 -14.03 4.09 7.21
CA ALA A 222 -13.98 2.74 6.65
C ALA A 222 -14.39 2.67 5.17
N GLY A 223 -15.10 3.70 4.59
CA GLY A 223 -15.60 3.50 3.23
C GLY A 223 -16.38 4.62 2.56
N GLU A 224 -16.25 5.89 2.94
CA GLU A 224 -17.16 6.93 2.46
C GLU A 224 -16.67 7.75 1.26
N LEU A 225 -15.38 7.81 1.00
CA LEU A 225 -14.83 8.72 0.00
C LEU A 225 -15.41 8.52 -1.41
N TRP A 226 -15.56 9.65 -2.09
CA TRP A 226 -15.75 9.78 -3.53
C TRP A 226 -14.43 10.21 -4.16
N SER A 227 -14.13 9.71 -5.38
CA SER A 227 -12.88 10.07 -6.05
C SER A 227 -12.95 9.83 -7.57
N THR A 228 -11.85 10.14 -8.24
CA THR A 228 -11.60 9.83 -9.65
C THR A 228 -10.37 8.94 -9.79
N PRO A 229 -10.23 8.17 -10.88
CA PRO A 229 -9.04 7.36 -11.12
C PRO A 229 -7.73 8.15 -11.12
N ALA A 230 -7.75 9.38 -11.65
CA ALA A 230 -6.56 10.24 -11.67
C ALA A 230 -6.10 10.62 -10.25
N ASP A 231 -7.03 10.95 -9.36
CA ASP A 231 -6.68 11.24 -7.95
C ASP A 231 -6.22 9.99 -7.22
N LEU A 232 -6.83 8.82 -7.46
CA LEU A 232 -6.38 7.55 -6.89
C LEU A 232 -4.98 7.16 -7.39
N CYS A 233 -4.62 7.46 -8.64
CA CYS A 233 -3.26 7.28 -9.14
C CYS A 233 -2.24 8.18 -8.42
N ARG A 234 -2.58 9.46 -8.16
CA ARG A 234 -1.71 10.37 -7.37
C ARG A 234 -1.59 9.88 -5.93
N TRP A 235 -2.68 9.40 -5.36
CA TRP A 235 -2.69 8.79 -4.03
C TRP A 235 -1.79 7.56 -3.95
N ALA A 236 -1.87 6.67 -4.93
CA ALA A 236 -1.02 5.49 -5.02
C ALA A 236 0.48 5.87 -5.12
N ASP A 237 0.83 6.87 -5.92
CA ASP A 237 2.22 7.36 -6.02
C ASP A 237 2.72 7.92 -4.67
N PHE A 238 1.87 8.63 -3.93
CA PHE A 238 2.19 9.07 -2.57
C PHE A 238 2.40 7.89 -1.60
N LEU A 239 1.52 6.88 -1.64
CA LEU A 239 1.63 5.69 -0.80
C LEU A 239 2.90 4.87 -1.12
N ALA A 240 3.37 4.87 -2.36
CA ALA A 240 4.59 4.16 -2.77
C ALA A 240 5.82 4.55 -1.93
N GLY A 241 5.87 5.79 -1.44
CA GLY A 241 6.91 6.28 -0.53
C GLY A 241 6.73 5.92 0.95
N ARG A 242 5.66 5.22 1.34
CA ARG A 242 5.34 4.86 2.72
C ARG A 242 5.81 3.44 3.06
N GLU A 243 7.12 3.23 3.09
CA GLU A 243 7.75 1.91 3.15
C GLU A 243 7.17 0.99 4.22
N ALA A 244 6.92 1.49 5.43
CA ALA A 244 6.38 0.70 6.53
C ALA A 244 4.99 0.10 6.24
N MET A 245 4.19 0.72 5.38
CA MET A 245 2.85 0.22 5.03
C MET A 245 2.91 -1.02 4.12
N HIS A 246 4.02 -1.24 3.44
CA HIS A 246 4.21 -2.33 2.48
C HIS A 246 4.81 -3.60 3.08
N ALA A 247 5.22 -3.58 4.34
CA ALA A 247 5.70 -4.77 5.02
C ALA A 247 4.55 -5.76 5.22
N VAL A 248 4.72 -7.02 4.81
CA VAL A 248 3.73 -8.07 5.01
C VAL A 248 3.47 -8.25 6.50
N GLN A 249 2.23 -8.07 6.91
CA GLN A 249 1.77 -8.29 8.29
C GLN A 249 1.06 -9.65 8.43
N VAL A 250 0.31 -10.04 7.40
CA VAL A 250 -0.41 -11.31 7.38
C VAL A 250 -0.60 -11.78 5.94
N MET A 251 -0.52 -13.11 5.73
CA MET A 251 -0.87 -13.72 4.45
C MET A 251 -2.37 -13.95 4.41
N VAL A 252 -3.01 -13.54 3.30
CA VAL A 252 -4.42 -13.82 3.02
C VAL A 252 -4.54 -15.17 2.32
N ASP A 253 -3.73 -15.39 1.30
CA ASP A 253 -3.59 -16.65 0.58
C ASP A 253 -2.26 -17.32 0.95
N ALA A 254 -2.29 -18.12 2.02
CA ALA A 254 -1.11 -18.82 2.53
C ALA A 254 -0.68 -20.01 1.66
N GLU A 255 -1.57 -20.53 0.80
CA GLU A 255 -1.30 -21.70 -0.05
C GLU A 255 -0.49 -21.30 -1.30
N HIS A 256 -0.91 -20.25 -2.00
CA HIS A 256 -0.29 -19.82 -3.28
C HIS A 256 0.54 -18.56 -3.17
N TRP A 257 0.45 -17.85 -2.04
CA TRP A 257 1.17 -16.60 -1.75
C TRP A 257 0.89 -15.50 -2.78
N THR A 258 -0.35 -15.44 -3.26
CA THR A 258 -0.80 -14.46 -4.26
C THR A 258 -1.31 -13.17 -3.64
N LEU A 259 -1.73 -13.21 -2.36
CA LEU A 259 -2.27 -12.08 -1.64
C LEU A 259 -1.80 -12.04 -0.19
N ALA A 260 -1.22 -10.93 0.20
CA ALA A 260 -0.89 -10.60 1.57
C ALA A 260 -1.49 -9.23 1.95
N TRP A 261 -1.38 -8.88 3.22
CA TRP A 261 -1.82 -7.61 3.74
C TRP A 261 -0.70 -6.90 4.48
N GLY A 262 -0.50 -5.60 4.17
CA GLY A 262 0.36 -4.69 4.90
C GLY A 262 -0.43 -3.86 5.92
N LEU A 263 0.00 -2.64 6.20
CA LEU A 263 -0.74 -1.72 7.07
C LEU A 263 -1.73 -0.90 6.23
N GLY A 264 -2.96 -1.43 6.09
CA GLY A 264 -4.03 -0.83 5.29
C GLY A 264 -3.87 -0.99 3.78
N LEU A 265 -3.00 -1.89 3.31
CA LEU A 265 -2.74 -2.14 1.89
C LEU A 265 -2.85 -3.62 1.56
N MET A 266 -3.49 -3.94 0.44
CA MET A 266 -3.41 -5.23 -0.23
C MET A 266 -2.06 -5.33 -0.95
N LEU A 267 -1.44 -6.51 -0.90
CA LEU A 267 -0.16 -6.80 -1.56
C LEU A 267 -0.38 -8.00 -2.49
N HIS A 268 -0.58 -7.73 -3.77
CA HIS A 268 -0.81 -8.75 -4.80
C HIS A 268 0.51 -9.21 -5.40
N ARG A 269 0.77 -10.51 -5.36
CA ARG A 269 1.88 -11.10 -6.11
C ARG A 269 1.42 -11.48 -7.50
N ARG A 270 2.08 -10.92 -8.51
CA ARG A 270 1.88 -11.20 -9.94
C ARG A 270 3.23 -11.59 -10.54
N SER A 271 3.42 -12.90 -10.77
CA SER A 271 4.71 -13.46 -11.18
C SER A 271 5.84 -13.07 -10.20
N GLU A 272 6.85 -12.35 -10.65
CA GLU A 272 7.97 -11.89 -9.84
C GLU A 272 7.76 -10.51 -9.20
N ARG A 273 6.57 -9.90 -9.39
CA ARG A 273 6.25 -8.56 -8.91
C ARG A 273 5.30 -8.59 -7.73
N VAL A 274 5.42 -7.59 -6.88
CA VAL A 274 4.45 -7.30 -5.83
C VAL A 274 3.83 -5.94 -6.11
N LEU A 275 2.55 -5.93 -6.41
CA LEU A 275 1.74 -4.73 -6.61
C LEU A 275 1.01 -4.44 -5.31
N PHE A 276 1.08 -3.22 -4.81
CA PHE A 276 0.22 -2.81 -3.71
C PHE A 276 -1.03 -2.10 -4.23
N GLY A 277 -2.08 -2.14 -3.46
CA GLY A 277 -3.33 -1.48 -3.80
C GLY A 277 -4.39 -1.63 -2.74
N HIS A 278 -5.62 -1.37 -3.13
CA HIS A 278 -6.81 -1.65 -2.34
C HIS A 278 -8.04 -1.67 -3.25
N ASP A 279 -9.01 -2.51 -2.89
CA ASP A 279 -10.31 -2.56 -3.54
C ASP A 279 -11.36 -1.83 -2.72
N GLY A 280 -12.40 -1.39 -3.37
CA GLY A 280 -13.54 -0.77 -2.72
C GLY A 280 -14.87 -1.17 -3.33
N ALA A 281 -15.85 -1.36 -2.47
CA ALA A 281 -17.23 -1.60 -2.86
C ALA A 281 -18.17 -0.83 -1.94
N MET A 282 -19.19 -0.25 -2.55
CA MET A 282 -20.37 0.33 -1.89
C MET A 282 -21.58 0.00 -2.77
N PRO A 283 -22.82 0.08 -2.27
CA PRO A 283 -23.98 -0.14 -3.10
C PRO A 283 -23.90 0.66 -4.41
N GLY A 284 -23.96 -0.04 -5.55
CA GLY A 284 -23.84 0.53 -6.87
C GLY A 284 -22.44 0.90 -7.36
N PHE A 285 -21.37 0.66 -6.60
CA PHE A 285 -20.03 1.09 -6.97
C PHE A 285 -18.96 0.06 -6.60
N ILE A 286 -17.99 -0.09 -7.50
CA ILE A 286 -16.77 -0.86 -7.27
C ILE A 286 -15.58 -0.03 -7.75
N ALA A 287 -14.49 -0.10 -6.99
CA ALA A 287 -13.25 0.60 -7.30
C ALA A 287 -12.04 -0.30 -6.97
N SER A 288 -10.96 -0.08 -7.66
CA SER A 288 -9.66 -0.71 -7.36
C SER A 288 -8.52 0.19 -7.80
N PHE A 289 -7.42 0.16 -7.10
CA PHE A 289 -6.14 0.65 -7.61
C PHE A 289 -5.04 -0.36 -7.32
N ALA A 290 -4.04 -0.39 -8.21
CA ALA A 290 -2.84 -1.18 -8.07
C ALA A 290 -1.61 -0.38 -8.51
N TYR A 291 -0.45 -0.63 -7.89
CA TYR A 291 0.77 0.11 -8.17
C TYR A 291 2.02 -0.75 -7.97
N ASP A 292 2.93 -0.72 -8.94
CA ASP A 292 4.29 -1.26 -8.85
C ASP A 292 5.25 -0.19 -8.34
N ARG A 293 5.77 -0.38 -7.12
CA ARG A 293 6.69 0.57 -6.49
C ARG A 293 8.04 0.65 -7.19
N THR A 294 8.52 -0.48 -7.70
CA THR A 294 9.85 -0.59 -8.30
C THR A 294 9.88 0.15 -9.63
N GLU A 295 8.90 -0.13 -10.47
CA GLU A 295 8.80 0.47 -11.80
C GLU A 295 8.05 1.81 -11.80
N ARG A 296 7.39 2.15 -10.68
CA ARG A 296 6.56 3.34 -10.54
C ARG A 296 5.48 3.42 -11.63
N ARG A 297 4.73 2.32 -11.77
CA ARG A 297 3.58 2.19 -12.66
C ARG A 297 2.36 1.85 -11.83
N GLY A 298 1.26 2.53 -12.09
CA GLY A 298 0.03 2.28 -11.37
C GLY A 298 -1.20 2.49 -12.25
N ALA A 299 -2.30 1.91 -11.82
CA ALA A 299 -3.60 2.10 -12.42
C ALA A 299 -4.68 2.19 -11.34
N ALA A 300 -5.71 2.96 -11.63
CA ALA A 300 -6.93 3.00 -10.84
C ALA A 300 -8.14 2.86 -11.75
N VAL A 301 -9.15 2.16 -11.27
CA VAL A 301 -10.39 1.86 -12.00
C VAL A 301 -11.56 2.03 -11.07
N VAL A 302 -12.62 2.68 -11.55
CA VAL A 302 -13.89 2.84 -10.85
C VAL A 302 -15.05 2.50 -11.79
N ALA A 303 -16.09 1.88 -11.26
CA ALA A 303 -17.30 1.54 -12.02
C ALA A 303 -18.55 1.79 -11.17
N ASN A 304 -19.64 2.14 -11.84
CA ASN A 304 -20.94 2.36 -11.20
C ASN A 304 -21.82 1.10 -11.21
N ALA A 305 -21.25 -0.01 -10.73
CA ALA A 305 -21.94 -1.29 -10.62
C ALA A 305 -21.55 -2.01 -9.33
N SER A 306 -22.51 -2.73 -8.73
CA SER A 306 -22.24 -3.60 -7.57
C SER A 306 -21.60 -4.95 -7.94
N THR A 307 -21.68 -5.33 -9.20
CA THR A 307 -21.19 -6.62 -9.73
C THR A 307 -20.51 -6.44 -11.09
N PRO A 308 -19.47 -7.20 -11.41
CA PRO A 308 -18.72 -8.14 -10.58
C PRO A 308 -17.49 -7.47 -9.91
N ALA A 309 -17.41 -7.55 -8.58
CA ALA A 309 -16.34 -6.87 -7.81
C ALA A 309 -14.92 -7.28 -8.23
N LEU A 310 -14.65 -8.59 -8.34
CA LEU A 310 -13.33 -9.11 -8.71
C LEU A 310 -12.90 -8.74 -10.13
N GLY A 311 -13.86 -8.44 -11.01
CA GLY A 311 -13.56 -8.01 -12.38
C GLY A 311 -12.86 -6.66 -12.43
N VAL A 312 -13.25 -5.70 -11.58
CA VAL A 312 -12.64 -4.35 -11.55
C VAL A 312 -11.22 -4.42 -10.99
N THR A 313 -10.96 -5.27 -9.98
CA THR A 313 -9.61 -5.55 -9.50
C THR A 313 -8.72 -6.10 -10.62
N ALA A 314 -9.24 -7.06 -11.39
CA ALA A 314 -8.50 -7.62 -12.53
C ALA A 314 -8.16 -6.54 -13.57
N ILE A 315 -9.09 -5.61 -13.87
CA ILE A 315 -8.82 -4.50 -14.79
C ILE A 315 -7.65 -3.63 -14.29
N ALA A 316 -7.65 -3.27 -12.99
CA ALA A 316 -6.58 -2.45 -12.43
C ALA A 316 -5.21 -3.15 -12.55
N LEU A 317 -5.14 -4.44 -12.23
CA LEU A 317 -3.93 -5.24 -12.35
C LEU A 317 -3.46 -5.38 -13.82
N ASP A 318 -4.38 -5.68 -14.74
CA ASP A 318 -4.10 -5.81 -16.17
C ASP A 318 -3.62 -4.48 -16.78
N LEU A 319 -4.19 -3.34 -16.34
CA LEU A 319 -3.73 -2.01 -16.77
C LEU A 319 -2.32 -1.68 -16.28
N VAL A 320 -1.94 -2.12 -15.05
CA VAL A 320 -0.55 -1.98 -14.59
C VAL A 320 0.39 -2.82 -15.44
N GLU A 321 0.04 -4.07 -15.73
CA GLU A 321 0.84 -4.94 -16.60
C GLU A 321 1.00 -4.35 -18.00
N ALA A 322 -0.09 -3.88 -18.61
CA ALA A 322 -0.05 -3.20 -19.89
C ALA A 322 0.80 -1.91 -19.83
N ALA A 323 0.69 -1.14 -18.74
CA ALA A 323 1.49 0.08 -18.56
C ALA A 323 3.00 -0.21 -18.46
N LEU A 324 3.39 -1.32 -17.83
CA LEU A 324 4.79 -1.76 -17.79
C LEU A 324 5.35 -2.05 -19.18
N GLU A 325 4.51 -2.57 -20.10
CA GLU A 325 4.89 -2.86 -21.47
C GLU A 325 4.94 -1.60 -22.35
N VAL A 326 3.91 -0.73 -22.26
CA VAL A 326 3.75 0.41 -23.18
C VAL A 326 4.42 1.69 -22.70
N TYR A 327 4.74 1.80 -21.42
CA TYR A 327 5.52 2.88 -20.80
C TYR A 327 6.69 2.29 -19.99
N PRO A 328 7.65 1.61 -20.63
CA PRO A 328 8.80 1.05 -19.92
C PRO A 328 9.56 2.16 -19.17
N ALA A 329 10.20 1.79 -18.07
CA ALA A 329 11.11 2.72 -17.40
C ALA A 329 12.31 2.99 -18.31
N GLU A 330 12.71 4.27 -18.40
CA GLU A 330 13.96 4.61 -19.06
C GLU A 330 15.12 3.98 -18.28
N PRO A 331 16.03 3.25 -18.94
CA PRO A 331 17.16 2.65 -18.27
C PRO A 331 18.04 3.75 -17.67
N GLU A 332 18.40 3.59 -16.42
CA GLU A 332 19.37 4.48 -15.80
C GLU A 332 20.73 4.31 -16.48
N LEU A 333 21.20 5.36 -17.15
CA LEU A 333 22.49 5.32 -17.80
C LEU A 333 23.61 5.25 -16.76
N TRP A 334 24.51 4.29 -16.90
CA TRP A 334 25.68 4.21 -16.07
C TRP A 334 26.50 5.52 -16.11
N ARG A 335 26.88 5.99 -14.95
CA ARG A 335 27.79 7.14 -14.77
C ARG A 335 28.92 6.71 -13.85
N PRO A 336 30.16 7.18 -14.11
CA PRO A 336 31.26 6.93 -13.18
C PRO A 336 30.95 7.55 -11.82
N ALA A 337 31.12 6.78 -10.77
CA ALA A 337 31.02 7.26 -9.40
C ALA A 337 32.21 8.18 -9.06
N ALA A 338 32.06 9.00 -8.02
CA ALA A 338 33.19 9.68 -7.40
C ALA A 338 34.23 8.66 -6.90
N GLN A 339 35.49 9.07 -6.80
CA GLN A 339 36.54 8.22 -6.24
C GLN A 339 36.13 7.75 -4.82
N PRO A 340 36.43 6.49 -4.48
CA PRO A 340 36.20 6.02 -3.13
C PRO A 340 36.99 6.84 -2.11
N PRO A 341 36.47 7.05 -0.91
CA PRO A 341 37.23 7.65 0.18
C PRO A 341 38.56 6.90 0.42
N ALA A 342 39.60 7.65 0.75
CA ALA A 342 40.95 7.08 0.93
C ALA A 342 41.02 5.99 2.03
N GLU A 343 40.17 6.11 3.06
CA GLU A 343 40.06 5.11 4.12
C GLU A 343 39.54 3.75 3.64
N LEU A 344 38.87 3.68 2.47
CA LEU A 344 38.46 2.45 1.83
C LEU A 344 39.54 1.81 0.96
N GLU A 345 40.72 2.46 0.83
CA GLU A 345 41.86 1.82 0.18
C GLU A 345 42.23 0.54 0.93
N GLY A 346 42.32 -0.56 0.21
CA GLY A 346 42.51 -1.86 0.82
C GLY A 346 41.24 -2.57 1.30
N VAL A 347 40.07 -1.91 1.34
CA VAL A 347 38.77 -2.57 1.59
C VAL A 347 38.22 -3.20 0.29
N LEU A 348 38.31 -2.46 -0.81
CA LEU A 348 37.73 -2.88 -2.07
C LEU A 348 38.37 -4.14 -2.64
N GLY A 349 37.56 -4.95 -3.32
CA GLY A 349 37.96 -6.22 -3.92
C GLY A 349 37.41 -7.44 -3.17
N ARG A 350 38.10 -8.57 -3.32
CA ARG A 350 37.60 -9.86 -2.82
C ARG A 350 37.98 -10.11 -1.39
N TRP A 351 37.05 -10.66 -0.66
CA TRP A 351 37.17 -11.11 0.73
C TRP A 351 36.47 -12.44 0.92
N TRP A 352 36.91 -13.25 1.86
CA TRP A 352 36.31 -14.55 2.16
C TRP A 352 35.91 -14.62 3.64
N SER A 353 34.73 -15.20 3.88
CA SER A 353 34.25 -15.57 5.21
C SER A 353 33.54 -16.92 5.12
N GLU A 354 33.88 -17.85 6.03
CA GLU A 354 33.28 -19.18 6.08
C GLU A 354 33.27 -19.93 4.72
N GLY A 355 34.33 -19.77 3.95
CA GLY A 355 34.46 -20.39 2.62
C GLY A 355 33.66 -19.70 1.49
N MET A 356 32.89 -18.66 1.79
CA MET A 356 32.17 -17.86 0.80
C MET A 356 32.99 -16.65 0.38
N GLU A 357 32.96 -16.37 -0.92
CA GLU A 357 33.59 -15.19 -1.50
C GLU A 357 32.59 -14.00 -1.52
N PHE A 358 33.07 -12.82 -1.17
CA PHE A 358 32.37 -11.56 -1.23
C PHE A 358 33.21 -10.54 -2.00
N THR A 359 32.55 -9.74 -2.85
CA THR A 359 33.16 -8.58 -3.47
C THR A 359 32.71 -7.31 -2.76
N PHE A 360 33.65 -6.63 -2.09
CA PHE A 360 33.46 -5.28 -1.57
C PHE A 360 33.78 -4.27 -2.68
N ARG A 361 32.81 -3.41 -3.00
CA ARG A 361 32.92 -2.46 -4.11
C ARG A 361 32.37 -1.07 -3.75
N TRP A 362 32.80 -0.06 -4.50
CA TRP A 362 32.34 1.31 -4.38
C TRP A 362 31.47 1.71 -5.57
N ARG A 363 30.23 2.09 -5.33
CA ARG A 363 29.28 2.63 -6.32
C ARG A 363 28.61 3.90 -5.77
N GLY A 364 29.45 4.90 -5.33
CA GLY A 364 28.97 6.03 -4.58
C GLY A 364 28.67 5.69 -3.09
N ARG A 365 28.58 4.40 -2.77
CA ARG A 365 28.49 3.82 -1.42
C ARG A 365 29.31 2.55 -1.37
N LEU A 366 29.74 2.17 -0.17
CA LEU A 366 30.38 0.86 0.04
C LEU A 366 29.33 -0.24 0.00
N GLU A 367 29.56 -1.24 -0.83
CA GLU A 367 28.68 -2.39 -0.99
C GLU A 367 29.47 -3.69 -0.80
N ALA A 368 28.81 -4.73 -0.23
CA ALA A 368 29.30 -6.10 -0.24
C ALA A 368 28.34 -7.01 -1.00
N VAL A 369 28.85 -7.79 -1.93
CA VAL A 369 28.09 -8.71 -2.77
C VAL A 369 28.63 -10.11 -2.54
N PRO A 370 27.80 -11.09 -2.07
CA PRO A 370 28.22 -12.49 -2.07
C PRO A 370 28.33 -13.02 -3.49
N GLU A 371 29.36 -13.81 -3.78
CA GLU A 371 29.57 -14.43 -5.07
C GLU A 371 29.04 -15.88 -5.09
N GLY A 372 28.73 -16.40 -6.30
CA GLY A 372 28.25 -17.78 -6.47
C GLY A 372 26.77 -18.00 -6.17
N PRO A 373 26.35 -19.23 -5.81
CA PRO A 373 24.95 -19.60 -5.59
C PRO A 373 24.25 -18.83 -4.47
N ALA A 374 25.02 -18.25 -3.54
CA ALA A 374 24.50 -17.42 -2.44
C ALA A 374 24.02 -16.02 -2.87
N ARG A 375 24.04 -15.70 -4.18
CA ARG A 375 23.61 -14.41 -4.75
C ARG A 375 22.09 -14.19 -4.70
N ILE A 376 21.41 -14.78 -3.73
CA ILE A 376 19.94 -14.69 -3.57
C ILE A 376 19.51 -13.36 -2.92
N THR A 377 20.44 -12.59 -2.37
CA THR A 377 20.14 -11.37 -1.62
C THR A 377 20.64 -10.12 -2.33
N GLU A 378 19.94 -9.00 -2.09
CA GLU A 378 20.43 -7.69 -2.49
C GLU A 378 21.81 -7.41 -1.87
N PRO A 379 22.66 -6.59 -2.54
CA PRO A 379 23.93 -6.17 -1.97
C PRO A 379 23.73 -5.54 -0.59
N ALA A 380 24.59 -5.88 0.35
CA ALA A 380 24.68 -5.13 1.59
C ALA A 380 25.27 -3.74 1.29
N VAL A 381 24.66 -2.69 1.82
CA VAL A 381 25.10 -1.30 1.65
C VAL A 381 25.50 -0.76 3.02
N PHE A 382 26.60 -0.02 3.06
CA PHE A 382 27.17 0.48 4.31
C PHE A 382 27.23 2.01 4.32
N GLU A 383 26.93 2.59 5.50
CA GLU A 383 27.14 3.99 5.81
C GLU A 383 28.14 4.13 6.95
N GLN A 384 29.03 5.10 6.83
CA GLN A 384 30.07 5.35 7.84
C GLN A 384 29.47 6.00 9.09
N GLU A 385 29.69 5.40 10.27
CA GLU A 385 29.29 5.97 11.56
C GLU A 385 30.48 6.63 12.30
N ALA A 386 31.65 6.06 12.11
CA ALA A 386 32.90 6.53 12.73
C ALA A 386 34.10 6.04 11.91
N PRO A 387 35.32 6.49 12.17
CA PRO A 387 36.51 5.92 11.56
C PRO A 387 36.54 4.40 11.72
N ASP A 388 36.79 3.70 10.61
CA ASP A 388 36.86 2.22 10.53
C ASP A 388 35.58 1.47 11.01
N ARG A 389 34.43 2.19 11.15
CA ARG A 389 33.15 1.60 11.56
C ARG A 389 32.01 2.05 10.64
N TYR A 390 31.30 1.08 10.10
CA TYR A 390 30.20 1.27 9.16
C TYR A 390 28.95 0.53 9.63
N ARG A 391 27.77 1.12 9.40
CA ARG A 391 26.46 0.47 9.63
C ARG A 391 25.94 -0.09 8.32
N THR A 392 25.49 -1.34 8.33
CA THR A 392 24.74 -1.92 7.22
C THR A 392 23.35 -1.31 7.16
N VAL A 393 23.02 -0.58 6.08
CA VAL A 393 21.73 0.11 5.90
C VAL A 393 20.79 -0.60 4.94
N ALA A 394 21.30 -1.54 4.14
CA ALA A 394 20.52 -2.40 3.25
C ALA A 394 21.16 -3.79 3.13
N GLY A 395 20.38 -4.77 2.65
CA GLY A 395 20.78 -6.16 2.54
C GLY A 395 20.38 -7.00 3.76
N ARG A 396 20.75 -8.29 3.74
CA ARG A 396 20.36 -9.28 4.74
C ARG A 396 20.76 -8.91 6.17
N GLU A 397 21.96 -8.36 6.33
CA GLU A 397 22.54 -8.00 7.63
C GLU A 397 22.25 -6.54 8.03
N ARG A 398 21.14 -5.97 7.56
CA ARG A 398 20.72 -4.60 7.87
C ARG A 398 20.71 -4.37 9.40
N GLY A 399 21.37 -3.30 9.83
CA GLY A 399 21.50 -2.95 11.25
C GLY A 399 22.82 -3.40 11.87
N GLU A 400 23.54 -4.37 11.28
CA GLU A 400 24.80 -4.87 11.80
C GLU A 400 25.97 -3.94 11.46
N LEU A 401 27.04 -4.04 12.28
CA LEU A 401 28.25 -3.25 12.11
C LEU A 401 29.32 -3.98 11.31
N LEU A 402 29.98 -3.23 10.43
CA LEU A 402 31.23 -3.61 9.78
C LEU A 402 32.38 -2.80 10.40
N PHE A 403 33.43 -3.49 10.85
CA PHE A 403 34.66 -2.92 11.37
C PHE A 403 35.83 -3.23 10.44
N LEU A 404 36.67 -2.22 10.19
CA LEU A 404 37.93 -2.37 9.46
C LEU A 404 39.05 -2.52 10.47
N HIS A 405 39.74 -3.65 10.46
CA HIS A 405 40.91 -3.90 11.33
C HIS A 405 42.19 -3.64 10.51
N ARG A 406 43.01 -2.70 10.99
CA ARG A 406 44.25 -2.32 10.35
C ARG A 406 45.45 -2.95 11.04
N ASP A 407 46.46 -3.25 10.26
CA ASP A 407 47.74 -3.68 10.77
C ASP A 407 48.59 -2.48 11.28
N ASN A 408 49.79 -2.77 11.78
CA ASN A 408 50.70 -1.75 12.29
C ASN A 408 51.21 -0.76 11.25
N ALA A 409 51.01 -1.04 9.94
CA ALA A 409 51.35 -0.14 8.83
C ALA A 409 50.13 0.68 8.38
N GLY A 410 48.98 0.49 9.03
CA GLY A 410 47.71 1.17 8.71
C GLY A 410 46.92 0.53 7.56
N ALA A 411 47.37 -0.57 7.00
CA ALA A 411 46.65 -1.27 5.94
C ALA A 411 45.53 -2.13 6.49
N VAL A 412 44.39 -2.24 5.77
CA VAL A 412 43.24 -3.07 6.17
C VAL A 412 43.62 -4.54 6.03
N ALA A 413 43.84 -5.21 7.16
CA ALA A 413 44.23 -6.61 7.27
C ALA A 413 43.05 -7.56 7.37
N GLU A 414 41.97 -7.14 8.01
CA GLU A 414 40.78 -7.94 8.30
C GLU A 414 39.54 -7.07 8.35
N LEU A 415 38.40 -7.64 7.95
CA LEU A 415 37.09 -7.04 8.20
C LEU A 415 36.31 -7.90 9.19
N ARG A 416 35.52 -7.27 10.05
CA ARG A 416 34.52 -7.96 10.87
C ARG A 416 33.15 -7.38 10.63
N TRP A 417 32.24 -8.22 10.14
CA TRP A 417 30.88 -7.82 9.85
C TRP A 417 29.89 -8.80 10.48
N ALA A 418 28.96 -8.30 11.27
CA ALA A 418 28.00 -9.11 12.02
C ALA A 418 28.67 -10.25 12.82
N THR A 419 29.84 -9.99 13.42
CA THR A 419 30.73 -10.95 14.12
C THR A 419 31.51 -11.91 13.21
N TYR A 420 31.21 -12.00 11.92
CA TYR A 420 31.96 -12.80 10.97
C TYR A 420 33.30 -12.14 10.61
N ARG A 421 34.34 -12.98 10.53
CA ARG A 421 35.67 -12.57 10.11
C ARG A 421 35.83 -12.71 8.60
N PHE A 422 36.34 -11.67 7.95
CA PHE A 422 36.65 -11.66 6.53
C PHE A 422 38.15 -11.47 6.32
N THR A 423 38.72 -12.31 5.48
CA THR A 423 40.15 -12.34 5.15
C THR A 423 40.36 -12.27 3.64
N ARG A 424 41.59 -11.91 3.22
CA ARG A 424 41.97 -11.80 1.80
C ARG A 424 42.21 -13.15 1.11
N LYS A 425 42.15 -14.24 1.84
CA LYS A 425 42.29 -15.62 1.33
C LYS A 425 41.28 -16.50 2.05
N PRO A 426 40.74 -17.53 1.38
CA PRO A 426 39.92 -18.51 2.08
C PRO A 426 40.67 -19.13 3.25
N GLU A 427 40.06 -19.09 4.41
CA GLU A 427 40.62 -19.74 5.63
C GLU A 427 39.64 -20.80 6.11
N VAL A 428 40.14 -21.91 6.58
CA VAL A 428 39.35 -22.93 7.26
C VAL A 428 39.25 -22.52 8.72
N VAL A 429 38.03 -22.43 9.27
CA VAL A 429 37.82 -22.21 10.70
C VAL A 429 38.34 -23.45 11.43
N SER A 430 39.50 -23.35 12.06
CA SER A 430 39.98 -24.38 12.98
C SER A 430 39.50 -24.04 14.38
N ALA A 431 38.84 -24.99 15.06
CA ALA A 431 38.60 -24.89 16.50
C ALA A 431 39.96 -24.78 17.22
N SER A 432 40.19 -23.66 17.89
CA SER A 432 41.32 -23.44 18.78
C SER A 432 41.04 -24.05 20.16
#